data_4e0ff5b468df7ce9fd1438de7d28cea4
#
_entry.id   4e0ff5b468df7ce9fd1438de7d28cea4
#
_cell.length_a   1.000
_cell.length_b   1.000
_cell.length_c   1.000
_cell.angle_alpha   90.00
_cell.angle_beta   90.00
_cell.angle_gamma   90.00
#
_symmetry.space_group_name_H-M   'P 1'
#
loop_
_entity.id
_entity.type
_entity.pdbx_description
1 polymer ?
#
loop_
_entity_poly.entity_id
_entity_poly.type
_entity_poly.pdbx_seq_one_letter_code
_entity_poly.pdbx_strand_id
1 'polypeptide(L)'
;DAIYIWTDTALFIMRFVGAPFTFSFQQVGTNCGLIGQNAAVEVDGTAYWMSENGFFRYTGKLESLSCLVEDFVYDDINTTPKQHINAGLNNLFGEVMWFYPNSGSGVVNRMVAYNYLDSSVERPVWTTGTLARTAWQDSAVFGKPHATEYNEDGTTATTDTNYVFGNQDGTSTYYEHETGLNQVKEGQTSAITASIESGDFDIGQQGLAGDGEFMMKIRRVLPDFLSQTGDTRITLNLRDFPNQTQASS
;
A
#
# COMPACT_ATOMS: atom_id res chain seq x y z
N ASP A 1 19.17 19.48 -10.22
CA ASP A 1 18.29 18.53 -10.91
C ASP A 1 19.02 17.20 -11.03
N ALA A 2 18.32 16.10 -10.72
CA ALA A 2 18.84 14.74 -10.79
C ALA A 2 17.80 13.82 -11.42
N ILE A 3 18.26 12.79 -12.12
CA ILE A 3 17.41 11.73 -12.66
C ILE A 3 17.70 10.47 -11.85
N TYR A 4 16.66 9.86 -11.31
CA TYR A 4 16.74 8.57 -10.62
C TYR A 4 16.58 7.45 -11.62
N ILE A 5 17.48 6.48 -11.57
CA ILE A 5 17.50 5.34 -12.48
C ILE A 5 17.53 4.07 -11.60
N TRP A 6 16.42 3.37 -11.58
CA TRP A 6 16.33 2.08 -10.93
C TRP A 6 16.67 0.95 -11.89
N THR A 7 17.36 -0.02 -11.36
CA THR A 7 17.52 -1.35 -11.96
C THR A 7 16.77 -2.37 -11.09
N ASP A 8 16.80 -3.63 -11.46
CA ASP A 8 16.20 -4.72 -10.65
C ASP A 8 16.86 -4.84 -9.26
N THR A 9 18.06 -4.30 -9.07
CA THR A 9 18.84 -4.50 -7.84
C THR A 9 19.35 -3.23 -7.18
N ALA A 10 19.37 -2.11 -7.90
CA ALA A 10 20.07 -0.90 -7.42
C ALA A 10 19.39 0.40 -7.88
N LEU A 11 19.68 1.47 -7.13
CA LEU A 11 19.36 2.84 -7.50
C LEU A 11 20.63 3.59 -7.92
N PHE A 12 20.57 4.27 -9.06
CA PHE A 12 21.57 5.21 -9.58
C PHE A 12 20.98 6.60 -9.69
N ILE A 13 21.85 7.60 -9.51
CA ILE A 13 21.50 8.99 -9.74
C ILE A 13 22.38 9.50 -10.87
N MET A 14 21.73 10.06 -11.89
CA MET A 14 22.39 10.77 -12.98
C MET A 14 22.26 12.27 -12.75
N ARG A 15 23.37 12.98 -12.83
CA ARG A 15 23.43 14.44 -12.72
C ARG A 15 24.21 15.04 -13.87
N PHE A 16 23.77 16.20 -14.32
CA PHE A 16 24.54 17.01 -15.27
C PHE A 16 25.72 17.66 -14.54
N VAL A 17 26.95 17.46 -15.06
CA VAL A 17 28.20 17.96 -14.47
C VAL A 17 28.97 18.90 -15.43
N GLY A 18 28.49 19.08 -16.65
CA GLY A 18 29.15 19.90 -17.66
C GLY A 18 30.31 19.20 -18.36
N ALA A 19 30.99 19.96 -19.23
CA ALA A 19 32.13 19.43 -19.99
C ALA A 19 33.32 19.12 -19.06
N PRO A 20 34.11 18.07 -19.36
CA PRO A 20 34.06 17.21 -20.55
C PRO A 20 33.10 15.99 -20.43
N PHE A 21 32.55 15.71 -19.25
CA PHE A 21 31.82 14.44 -19.01
C PHE A 21 30.30 14.53 -19.18
N THR A 22 29.75 15.72 -19.36
CA THR A 22 28.31 15.98 -19.52
C THR A 22 27.45 15.46 -18.39
N PHE A 23 27.46 14.16 -18.11
CA PHE A 23 26.72 13.51 -17.03
C PHE A 23 27.63 12.66 -16.14
N SER A 24 27.31 12.63 -14.85
CA SER A 24 27.86 11.68 -13.90
C SER A 24 26.76 10.70 -13.46
N PHE A 25 27.17 9.46 -13.18
CA PHE A 25 26.33 8.43 -12.63
C PHE A 25 26.90 8.00 -11.30
N GLN A 26 26.07 7.98 -10.28
CA GLN A 26 26.44 7.57 -8.94
C GLN A 26 25.47 6.47 -8.50
N GLN A 27 26.02 5.32 -8.11
CA GLN A 27 25.24 4.29 -7.43
C GLN A 27 24.97 4.73 -5.99
N VAL A 28 23.70 4.72 -5.61
CA VAL A 28 23.24 5.17 -4.27
C VAL A 28 23.10 4.00 -3.33
N GLY A 29 22.67 2.85 -3.84
CA GLY A 29 22.49 1.65 -3.04
C GLY A 29 22.32 0.40 -3.87
N THR A 30 22.43 -0.74 -3.20
CA THR A 30 22.19 -2.09 -3.73
C THR A 30 21.08 -2.76 -2.91
N ASN A 31 20.48 -3.82 -3.43
CA ASN A 31 19.32 -4.52 -2.85
C ASN A 31 18.11 -3.62 -2.59
N CYS A 32 17.99 -2.55 -3.37
CA CYS A 32 16.90 -1.57 -3.32
C CYS A 32 16.35 -1.28 -4.72
N GLY A 33 16.44 -2.25 -5.61
CA GLY A 33 15.92 -2.15 -6.97
C GLY A 33 14.41 -2.00 -7.01
N LEU A 34 13.86 -1.72 -8.18
CA LEU A 34 12.44 -1.52 -8.37
C LEU A 34 11.76 -2.85 -8.72
N ILE A 35 10.70 -3.21 -7.99
CA ILE A 35 9.98 -4.47 -8.24
C ILE A 35 9.27 -4.49 -9.59
N GLY A 36 8.81 -3.33 -10.07
CA GLY A 36 8.15 -3.15 -11.36
C GLY A 36 8.33 -1.72 -11.86
N GLN A 37 8.26 -1.52 -13.16
CA GLN A 37 8.60 -0.23 -13.80
C GLN A 37 7.79 0.97 -13.32
N ASN A 38 6.61 0.74 -12.77
CA ASN A 38 5.69 1.79 -12.29
C ASN A 38 5.56 1.81 -10.75
N ALA A 39 6.43 1.09 -10.03
CA ALA A 39 6.33 0.93 -8.57
C ALA A 39 7.05 2.04 -7.78
N ALA A 40 7.32 3.18 -8.40
CA ALA A 40 7.93 4.34 -7.76
C ALA A 40 7.10 5.60 -7.98
N VAL A 41 7.09 6.47 -6.95
CA VAL A 41 6.45 7.78 -6.99
C VAL A 41 7.32 8.79 -6.26
N GLU A 42 7.22 10.05 -6.64
CA GLU A 42 7.94 11.16 -6.01
C GLU A 42 6.93 12.15 -5.43
N VAL A 43 7.23 12.64 -4.23
CA VAL A 43 6.49 13.70 -3.56
C VAL A 43 7.46 14.60 -2.80
N ASP A 44 7.39 15.90 -3.06
CA ASP A 44 8.19 16.95 -2.39
C ASP A 44 9.71 16.67 -2.36
N GLY A 45 10.24 16.16 -3.46
CA GLY A 45 11.67 15.84 -3.59
C GLY A 45 12.09 14.51 -2.97
N THR A 46 11.15 13.76 -2.41
CA THR A 46 11.38 12.43 -1.86
C THR A 46 10.85 11.37 -2.81
N ALA A 47 11.69 10.45 -3.24
CA ALA A 47 11.25 9.28 -4.00
C ALA A 47 10.91 8.13 -3.06
N TYR A 48 9.78 7.48 -3.31
CA TYR A 48 9.30 6.28 -2.61
C TYR A 48 9.12 5.16 -3.60
N TRP A 49 9.51 3.95 -3.25
CA TRP A 49 9.30 2.80 -4.14
C TRP A 49 9.20 1.48 -3.40
N MET A 50 8.58 0.51 -4.08
CA MET A 50 8.50 -0.88 -3.68
C MET A 50 9.60 -1.68 -4.40
N SER A 51 10.36 -2.44 -3.65
CA SER A 51 11.40 -3.36 -4.10
C SER A 51 10.96 -4.81 -3.84
N GLU A 52 11.70 -5.78 -4.35
CA GLU A 52 11.52 -7.19 -3.95
C GLU A 52 11.95 -7.44 -2.49
N ASN A 53 12.70 -6.52 -1.89
CA ASN A 53 13.27 -6.63 -0.54
C ASN A 53 12.73 -5.57 0.44
N GLY A 54 11.51 -5.09 0.23
CA GLY A 54 10.90 -4.11 1.11
C GLY A 54 10.60 -2.78 0.44
N PHE A 55 10.28 -1.81 1.27
CA PHE A 55 9.94 -0.45 0.83
C PHE A 55 11.07 0.51 1.14
N PHE A 56 11.32 1.44 0.24
CA PHE A 56 12.44 2.37 0.36
C PHE A 56 12.00 3.81 0.08
N ARG A 57 12.77 4.75 0.61
CA ARG A 57 12.71 6.16 0.24
C ARG A 57 14.10 6.74 0.01
N TYR A 58 14.14 7.81 -0.77
CA TYR A 58 15.33 8.58 -1.01
C TYR A 58 15.05 10.09 -0.85
N THR A 59 15.69 10.70 0.14
CA THR A 59 15.61 12.15 0.45
C THR A 59 16.96 12.86 0.30
N GLY A 60 17.87 12.29 -0.52
CA GLY A 60 19.30 12.61 -0.55
C GLY A 60 20.13 11.52 0.15
N LYS A 61 19.50 10.67 0.92
CA LYS A 61 20.02 9.45 1.54
C LYS A 61 19.04 8.32 1.30
N LEU A 62 19.57 7.13 1.00
CA LEU A 62 18.77 5.91 0.89
C LEU A 62 18.38 5.43 2.29
N GLU A 63 17.10 5.17 2.47
CA GLU A 63 16.55 4.65 3.72
C GLU A 63 15.51 3.56 3.42
N SER A 64 15.57 2.46 4.17
CA SER A 64 14.49 1.46 4.20
C SER A 64 13.35 1.99 5.06
N LEU A 65 12.13 1.84 4.59
CA LEU A 65 10.93 2.13 5.37
C LEU A 65 10.59 0.91 6.23
N SER A 66 10.53 1.11 7.54
CA SER A 66 10.00 0.06 8.43
C SER A 66 8.52 -0.17 8.09
N CYS A 67 8.18 -1.38 7.69
CA CYS A 67 6.83 -1.75 7.30
C CYS A 67 6.25 -2.79 8.26
N LEU A 68 5.22 -2.42 9.00
CA LEU A 68 4.58 -3.31 9.99
C LEU A 68 3.73 -4.41 9.33
N VAL A 69 3.42 -4.25 8.05
CA VAL A 69 2.63 -5.20 7.25
C VAL A 69 3.45 -5.84 6.13
N GLU A 70 4.79 -5.83 6.27
CA GLU A 70 5.71 -6.32 5.24
C GLU A 70 5.47 -7.79 4.92
N ASP A 71 5.44 -8.65 5.94
CA ASP A 71 5.17 -10.08 5.77
C ASP A 71 3.81 -10.33 5.12
N PHE A 72 2.77 -9.61 5.54
CA PHE A 72 1.44 -9.71 4.93
C PHE A 72 1.44 -9.38 3.43
N VAL A 73 2.22 -8.39 3.00
CA VAL A 73 2.32 -7.99 1.60
C VAL A 73 3.15 -8.98 0.80
N TYR A 74 4.35 -9.34 1.27
CA TYR A 74 5.29 -10.16 0.50
C TYR A 74 4.96 -11.65 0.50
N ASP A 75 4.24 -12.15 1.49
CA ASP A 75 3.70 -13.52 1.49
C ASP A 75 2.51 -13.67 0.51
N ASP A 76 1.79 -12.59 0.22
CA ASP A 76 0.60 -12.61 -0.65
C ASP A 76 0.87 -12.12 -2.07
N ILE A 77 1.97 -11.44 -2.34
CA ILE A 77 2.23 -10.83 -3.65
C ILE A 77 2.53 -11.85 -4.74
N ASN A 78 1.93 -11.66 -5.93
CA ASN A 78 2.33 -12.37 -7.15
C ASN A 78 3.37 -11.53 -7.93
N THR A 79 4.61 -11.98 -7.93
CA THR A 79 5.71 -11.30 -8.64
C THR A 79 5.83 -11.70 -10.11
N THR A 80 5.04 -12.67 -10.59
CA THR A 80 5.06 -13.05 -12.02
C THR A 80 4.63 -11.90 -12.92
N PRO A 81 3.48 -11.23 -12.68
CA PRO A 81 3.08 -10.05 -13.44
C PRO A 81 3.59 -8.74 -12.79
N LYS A 82 4.85 -8.68 -12.37
CA LYS A 82 5.42 -7.50 -11.66
C LYS A 82 5.32 -6.18 -12.44
N GLN A 83 5.17 -6.23 -13.77
CA GLN A 83 4.90 -5.06 -14.60
C GLN A 83 3.54 -4.40 -14.31
N HIS A 84 2.61 -5.10 -13.65
CA HIS A 84 1.32 -4.55 -13.26
C HIS A 84 1.35 -3.81 -11.92
N ILE A 85 2.42 -4.01 -11.14
CA ILE A 85 2.61 -3.30 -9.87
C ILE A 85 2.84 -1.82 -10.18
N ASN A 86 2.02 -0.98 -9.57
CA ASN A 86 2.11 0.45 -9.78
C ASN A 86 1.97 1.22 -8.46
N ALA A 87 2.57 2.40 -8.43
CA ALA A 87 2.50 3.32 -7.30
C ALA A 87 1.58 4.49 -7.61
N GLY A 88 0.93 5.02 -6.59
CA GLY A 88 0.10 6.21 -6.65
C GLY A 88 0.32 7.11 -5.44
N LEU A 89 0.03 8.39 -5.61
CA LEU A 89 0.11 9.39 -4.57
C LEU A 89 -1.30 9.89 -4.25
N ASN A 90 -1.68 9.92 -2.98
CA ASN A 90 -2.89 10.56 -2.49
C ASN A 90 -2.50 11.72 -1.57
N ASN A 91 -2.28 12.89 -2.16
CA ASN A 91 -1.88 14.10 -1.43
C ASN A 91 -2.93 14.58 -0.44
N LEU A 92 -4.21 14.24 -0.64
CA LEU A 92 -5.28 14.67 0.28
C LEU A 92 -5.10 14.10 1.68
N PHE A 93 -4.50 12.91 1.77
CA PHE A 93 -4.28 12.22 3.05
C PHE A 93 -2.80 11.94 3.35
N GLY A 94 -1.88 12.41 2.50
CA GLY A 94 -0.44 12.20 2.70
C GLY A 94 -0.02 10.75 2.54
N GLU A 95 -0.56 10.05 1.56
CA GLU A 95 -0.33 8.62 1.35
C GLU A 95 0.40 8.33 0.05
N VAL A 96 1.39 7.45 0.14
CA VAL A 96 1.97 6.75 -1.01
C VAL A 96 1.37 5.34 -1.03
N MET A 97 0.78 4.96 -2.15
CA MET A 97 0.10 3.68 -2.31
C MET A 97 0.81 2.82 -3.35
N TRP A 98 0.86 1.51 -3.12
CA TRP A 98 1.27 0.53 -4.11
C TRP A 98 0.14 -0.45 -4.35
N PHE A 99 -0.21 -0.64 -5.60
CA PHE A 99 -1.23 -1.55 -6.05
C PHE A 99 -0.55 -2.77 -6.66
N TYR A 100 -0.95 -3.96 -6.22
CA TYR A 100 -0.29 -5.20 -6.60
C TYR A 100 -1.28 -6.37 -6.75
N PRO A 101 -0.95 -7.37 -7.56
CA PRO A 101 -1.70 -8.63 -7.62
C PRO A 101 -1.33 -9.53 -6.45
N ASN A 102 -2.32 -10.16 -5.81
CA ASN A 102 -2.04 -11.18 -4.80
C ASN A 102 -1.64 -12.52 -5.44
N SER A 103 -1.21 -13.48 -4.63
CA SER A 103 -0.71 -14.79 -5.08
C SER A 103 -1.70 -15.59 -5.93
N GLY A 104 -3.00 -15.30 -5.81
CA GLY A 104 -4.07 -15.96 -6.58
C GLY A 104 -4.53 -15.18 -7.81
N SER A 105 -3.90 -14.07 -8.18
CA SER A 105 -4.35 -13.18 -9.24
C SER A 105 -3.24 -12.80 -10.21
N GLY A 106 -3.57 -12.72 -11.50
CA GLY A 106 -2.73 -12.11 -12.53
C GLY A 106 -2.94 -10.61 -12.70
N VAL A 107 -3.98 -10.04 -12.07
CA VAL A 107 -4.35 -8.63 -12.13
C VAL A 107 -4.29 -7.99 -10.75
N VAL A 108 -4.10 -6.68 -10.72
CA VAL A 108 -4.03 -5.89 -9.49
C VAL A 108 -5.34 -5.98 -8.72
N ASN A 109 -5.27 -6.40 -7.45
CA ASN A 109 -6.44 -6.57 -6.59
C ASN A 109 -6.17 -6.23 -5.11
N ARG A 110 -4.96 -5.84 -4.78
CA ARG A 110 -4.51 -5.46 -3.45
C ARG A 110 -3.88 -4.08 -3.47
N MET A 111 -3.87 -3.45 -2.32
CA MET A 111 -3.14 -2.20 -2.10
C MET A 111 -2.45 -2.22 -0.74
N VAL A 112 -1.31 -1.56 -0.67
CA VAL A 112 -0.66 -1.16 0.57
C VAL A 112 -0.34 0.33 0.48
N ALA A 113 -0.58 1.07 1.56
CA ALA A 113 -0.33 2.50 1.64
C ALA A 113 0.56 2.84 2.83
N TYR A 114 1.46 3.78 2.61
CA TYR A 114 2.31 4.40 3.62
C TYR A 114 1.90 5.86 3.79
N ASN A 115 1.49 6.25 4.99
CA ASN A 115 1.19 7.64 5.30
C ASN A 115 2.50 8.37 5.64
N TYR A 116 2.96 9.24 4.74
CA TYR A 116 4.22 9.94 4.92
C TYR A 116 4.14 11.19 5.79
N LEU A 117 2.93 11.70 6.06
CA LEU A 117 2.71 12.84 6.95
C LEU A 117 2.64 12.42 8.42
N ASP A 118 1.94 11.32 8.72
CA ASP A 118 1.69 10.85 10.09
C ASP A 118 2.75 9.87 10.58
N SER A 119 3.61 9.36 9.68
CA SER A 119 4.65 8.40 10.01
C SER A 119 5.89 9.05 10.62
N SER A 120 6.45 8.38 11.61
CA SER A 120 7.80 8.63 12.12
C SER A 120 8.63 7.34 12.05
N VAL A 121 9.93 7.44 12.29
CA VAL A 121 10.83 6.27 12.33
C VAL A 121 10.39 5.24 13.37
N GLU A 122 9.88 5.71 14.51
CA GLU A 122 9.43 4.85 15.62
C GLU A 122 7.98 4.39 15.47
N ARG A 123 7.18 5.09 14.67
CA ARG A 123 5.74 4.84 14.52
C ARG A 123 5.35 4.99 13.05
N PRO A 124 5.73 4.03 12.18
CA PRO A 124 5.32 4.03 10.80
C PRO A 124 3.82 3.71 10.69
N VAL A 125 3.11 4.43 9.86
CA VAL A 125 1.66 4.25 9.62
C VAL A 125 1.46 3.61 8.26
N TRP A 126 0.92 2.39 8.28
CA TRP A 126 0.64 1.59 7.10
C TRP A 126 -0.81 1.13 7.07
N THR A 127 -1.36 1.03 5.88
CA THR A 127 -2.72 0.52 5.64
C THR A 127 -2.68 -0.47 4.49
N THR A 128 -3.47 -1.53 4.58
CA THR A 128 -3.64 -2.51 3.50
C THR A 128 -5.12 -2.58 3.09
N GLY A 129 -5.38 -2.97 1.85
CA GLY A 129 -6.75 -3.07 1.38
C GLY A 129 -6.90 -3.91 0.11
N THR A 130 -8.14 -4.25 -0.17
CA THR A 130 -8.56 -4.92 -1.42
C THR A 130 -9.00 -3.87 -2.42
N LEU A 131 -8.07 -3.15 -3.00
CA LEU A 131 -8.35 -2.09 -3.96
C LEU A 131 -7.61 -2.37 -5.28
N ALA A 132 -8.38 -2.66 -6.32
CA ALA A 132 -7.86 -2.93 -7.66
C ALA A 132 -7.74 -1.61 -8.43
N ARG A 133 -6.53 -1.10 -8.56
CA ARG A 133 -6.27 0.09 -9.38
C ARG A 133 -5.06 -0.15 -10.28
N THR A 134 -5.29 -0.13 -11.58
CA THR A 134 -4.27 -0.38 -12.61
C THR A 134 -3.54 0.89 -13.03
N ALA A 135 -4.13 2.05 -12.74
CA ALA A 135 -3.50 3.35 -12.87
C ALA A 135 -4.13 4.31 -11.87
N TRP A 136 -3.35 5.24 -11.38
CA TRP A 136 -3.74 6.24 -10.39
C TRP A 136 -3.24 7.62 -10.78
N GLN A 137 -4.11 8.61 -10.68
CA GLN A 137 -3.81 10.03 -10.85
C GLN A 137 -4.21 10.77 -9.58
N ASP A 138 -3.28 11.45 -8.98
CA ASP A 138 -3.50 12.27 -7.79
C ASP A 138 -4.45 13.46 -8.06
N SER A 139 -4.93 14.06 -6.99
CA SER A 139 -5.86 15.18 -6.96
C SER A 139 -5.37 16.48 -7.62
N ALA A 140 -4.08 16.61 -7.93
CA ALA A 140 -3.45 17.85 -8.39
C ALA A 140 -4.08 18.46 -9.66
N VAL A 141 -4.64 17.63 -10.55
CA VAL A 141 -5.21 18.09 -11.82
C VAL A 141 -6.72 18.30 -11.72
N PHE A 142 -7.43 17.36 -11.07
CA PHE A 142 -8.89 17.32 -11.05
C PHE A 142 -9.50 17.69 -9.70
N GLY A 143 -8.69 18.03 -8.71
CA GLY A 143 -9.15 18.34 -7.35
C GLY A 143 -9.49 17.10 -6.50
N LYS A 144 -9.58 15.93 -7.12
CA LYS A 144 -9.78 14.62 -6.50
C LYS A 144 -8.95 13.58 -7.21
N PRO A 145 -8.57 12.48 -6.55
CA PRO A 145 -7.87 11.39 -7.21
C PRO A 145 -8.78 10.64 -8.18
N HIS A 146 -8.20 10.24 -9.30
CA HIS A 146 -8.84 9.44 -10.32
C HIS A 146 -8.05 8.16 -10.58
N ALA A 147 -8.76 7.08 -10.87
CA ALA A 147 -8.12 5.81 -11.11
C ALA A 147 -8.88 4.94 -12.11
N THR A 148 -8.20 3.94 -12.63
CA THR A 148 -8.80 2.91 -13.48
C THR A 148 -8.66 1.54 -12.83
N GLU A 149 -9.64 0.70 -13.05
CA GLU A 149 -9.64 -0.72 -12.73
C GLU A 149 -9.84 -1.52 -14.01
N TYR A 150 -9.04 -2.55 -14.22
CA TYR A 150 -9.27 -3.52 -15.27
C TYR A 150 -9.93 -4.75 -14.67
N ASN A 151 -11.08 -5.14 -15.22
CA ASN A 151 -11.78 -6.35 -14.87
C ASN A 151 -11.77 -7.30 -16.09
N GLU A 152 -11.17 -8.44 -15.93
CA GLU A 152 -11.24 -9.50 -16.93
C GLU A 152 -12.67 -10.10 -16.92
N ASP A 153 -13.25 -10.37 -18.09
CA ASP A 153 -14.59 -10.97 -18.28
C ASP A 153 -15.77 -10.24 -17.59
N GLY A 154 -15.64 -8.96 -17.29
CA GLY A 154 -16.71 -8.22 -16.61
C GLY A 154 -16.98 -8.68 -15.17
N THR A 155 -16.21 -9.62 -14.66
CA THR A 155 -16.22 -10.03 -13.26
C THR A 155 -15.16 -9.26 -12.47
N THR A 156 -15.28 -9.23 -11.15
CA THR A 156 -14.25 -8.63 -10.30
C THR A 156 -12.93 -9.35 -10.53
N ALA A 157 -11.87 -8.60 -10.82
CA ALA A 157 -10.53 -9.07 -11.19
C ALA A 157 -9.80 -9.93 -10.12
N THR A 158 -10.53 -10.48 -9.16
CA THR A 158 -9.96 -11.13 -7.98
C THR A 158 -9.55 -12.59 -8.17
N THR A 159 -9.89 -13.22 -9.28
CA THR A 159 -9.72 -14.68 -9.41
C THR A 159 -9.07 -15.16 -10.71
N ASP A 160 -8.73 -14.28 -11.64
CA ASP A 160 -8.17 -14.76 -12.90
C ASP A 160 -6.65 -14.92 -12.84
N THR A 161 -6.19 -16.16 -12.88
CA THR A 161 -4.79 -16.54 -12.98
C THR A 161 -4.28 -16.59 -14.42
N ASN A 162 -5.16 -16.42 -15.41
CA ASN A 162 -4.85 -16.55 -16.82
C ASN A 162 -4.72 -15.22 -17.55
N TYR A 163 -4.60 -14.11 -16.83
CA TYR A 163 -4.41 -12.81 -17.47
C TYR A 163 -3.21 -12.83 -18.41
N VAL A 164 -3.50 -12.67 -19.69
CA VAL A 164 -2.49 -12.46 -20.72
C VAL A 164 -2.55 -11.00 -21.13
N PHE A 165 -1.44 -10.29 -20.97
CA PHE A 165 -1.34 -8.90 -21.41
C PHE A 165 -1.73 -8.78 -22.89
N GLY A 166 -2.79 -8.01 -23.15
CA GLY A 166 -3.31 -7.84 -24.52
C GLY A 166 -4.59 -8.64 -24.83
N ASN A 167 -5.09 -9.46 -23.92
CA ASN A 167 -6.44 -10.00 -24.06
C ASN A 167 -7.46 -8.87 -23.86
N GLN A 168 -8.28 -8.61 -24.88
CA GLN A 168 -9.13 -7.41 -24.97
C GLN A 168 -10.58 -7.67 -24.51
N ASP A 169 -10.85 -8.84 -23.93
CA ASP A 169 -12.22 -9.23 -23.58
C ASP A 169 -12.71 -8.65 -22.24
N GLY A 170 -11.79 -7.99 -21.50
CA GLY A 170 -12.11 -7.38 -20.21
C GLY A 170 -12.72 -5.99 -20.32
N THR A 171 -13.38 -5.56 -19.26
CA THR A 171 -13.91 -4.21 -19.10
C THR A 171 -13.00 -3.35 -18.25
N SER A 172 -12.93 -2.05 -18.55
CA SER A 172 -12.24 -1.08 -17.73
C SER A 172 -13.23 -0.15 -17.08
N THR A 173 -13.08 0.08 -15.79
CA THR A 173 -13.91 1.01 -15.02
C THR A 173 -13.05 2.20 -14.59
N TYR A 174 -13.58 3.39 -14.76
CA TYR A 174 -12.97 4.63 -14.29
C TYR A 174 -13.64 5.07 -13.00
N TYR A 175 -12.84 5.48 -12.01
CA TYR A 175 -13.30 5.92 -10.71
C TYR A 175 -12.82 7.33 -10.39
N GLU A 176 -13.68 8.12 -9.80
CA GLU A 176 -13.34 9.31 -9.03
C GLU A 176 -13.35 8.91 -7.55
N HIS A 177 -12.22 9.11 -6.88
CA HIS A 177 -12.03 8.78 -5.47
C HIS A 177 -12.37 9.96 -4.56
N GLU A 178 -12.44 9.70 -3.27
CA GLU A 178 -12.71 10.70 -2.22
C GLU A 178 -14.04 11.44 -2.46
N THR A 179 -15.05 10.71 -2.92
CA THR A 179 -16.38 11.24 -3.26
C THR A 179 -17.45 10.50 -2.48
N GLY A 180 -18.04 11.17 -1.48
CA GLY A 180 -19.12 10.60 -0.68
C GLY A 180 -18.69 9.49 0.28
N LEU A 181 -19.66 8.71 0.77
CA LEU A 181 -19.46 7.67 1.79
C LEU A 181 -19.75 6.26 1.26
N ASN A 182 -20.14 6.14 0.00
CA ASN A 182 -20.52 4.89 -0.62
C ASN A 182 -19.71 4.64 -1.89
N GLN A 183 -19.51 3.37 -2.21
CA GLN A 183 -19.01 2.97 -3.50
C GLN A 183 -20.16 3.03 -4.53
N VAL A 184 -19.90 3.69 -5.66
CA VAL A 184 -20.78 3.65 -6.83
C VAL A 184 -20.04 2.97 -7.96
N LYS A 185 -20.52 1.81 -8.40
CA LYS A 185 -19.97 1.05 -9.53
C LYS A 185 -21.10 0.68 -10.48
N GLU A 186 -20.94 0.99 -11.76
CA GLU A 186 -21.94 0.69 -12.80
C GLU A 186 -23.35 1.20 -12.46
N GLY A 187 -23.43 2.39 -11.84
CA GLY A 187 -24.68 2.99 -11.40
C GLY A 187 -25.32 2.35 -10.16
N GLN A 188 -24.70 1.32 -9.59
CA GLN A 188 -25.12 0.71 -8.32
C GLN A 188 -24.36 1.33 -7.15
N THR A 189 -25.11 1.75 -6.15
CA THR A 189 -24.55 2.29 -4.91
C THR A 189 -24.51 1.20 -3.83
N SER A 190 -23.35 1.00 -3.24
CA SER A 190 -23.15 0.07 -2.13
C SER A 190 -22.33 0.72 -1.01
N ALA A 191 -22.53 0.25 0.22
CA ALA A 191 -21.72 0.69 1.35
C ALA A 191 -20.27 0.24 1.17
N ILE A 192 -19.32 1.11 1.51
CA ILE A 192 -17.91 0.75 1.61
C ILE A 192 -17.73 -0.03 2.91
N THR A 193 -17.26 -1.27 2.79
CA THR A 193 -16.86 -2.06 3.96
C THR A 193 -15.49 -1.60 4.42
N ALA A 194 -15.43 -1.01 5.61
CA ALA A 194 -14.19 -0.56 6.21
C ALA A 194 -13.96 -1.25 7.55
N SER A 195 -12.72 -1.60 7.85
CA SER A 195 -12.33 -2.19 9.13
C SER A 195 -10.99 -1.62 9.57
N ILE A 196 -10.80 -1.55 10.88
CA ILE A 196 -9.51 -1.22 11.51
C ILE A 196 -9.22 -2.36 12.48
N GLU A 197 -8.05 -2.96 12.35
CA GLU A 197 -7.55 -3.97 13.28
C GLU A 197 -6.28 -3.44 13.94
N SER A 198 -6.21 -3.50 15.26
CA SER A 198 -4.99 -3.18 15.99
C SER A 198 -4.01 -4.35 15.93
N GLY A 199 -2.72 -4.08 16.07
CA GLY A 199 -1.77 -5.14 16.44
C GLY A 199 -2.13 -5.77 17.78
N ASP A 200 -1.53 -6.91 18.07
CA ASP A 200 -1.68 -7.59 19.37
C ASP A 200 -1.20 -6.67 20.51
N PHE A 201 -1.92 -6.68 21.61
CA PHE A 201 -1.56 -5.89 22.78
C PHE A 201 -1.82 -6.67 24.06
N ASP A 202 -1.05 -6.43 25.08
CA ASP A 202 -1.25 -6.91 26.44
C ASP A 202 -1.04 -5.80 27.49
N ILE A 203 -0.95 -6.17 28.77
CA ILE A 203 -0.81 -5.22 29.89
C ILE A 203 0.68 -4.90 30.20
N GLY A 204 1.61 -5.15 29.28
CA GLY A 204 3.05 -4.94 29.50
C GLY A 204 3.42 -3.52 29.96
N GLN A 205 4.54 -3.39 30.69
CA GLN A 205 4.92 -2.15 31.40
C GLN A 205 5.35 -0.98 30.50
N GLN A 206 5.64 -1.19 29.23
CA GLN A 206 6.15 -0.12 28.36
C GLN A 206 5.54 -0.17 26.95
N GLY A 207 4.34 0.30 26.84
CA GLY A 207 3.71 0.47 25.55
C GLY A 207 2.82 -0.71 25.14
N LEU A 208 2.19 -0.57 23.99
CA LEU A 208 1.12 -1.42 23.50
C LEU A 208 1.59 -2.75 22.86
N ALA A 209 2.89 -2.96 22.77
CA ALA A 209 3.43 -4.22 22.27
C ALA A 209 3.72 -5.15 23.45
N GLY A 210 2.75 -5.95 23.79
CA GLY A 210 2.91 -6.99 24.79
C GLY A 210 3.75 -8.14 24.27
N ASP A 211 4.53 -8.73 25.15
CA ASP A 211 5.32 -9.94 24.92
C ASP A 211 4.55 -11.22 25.22
N GLY A 212 3.27 -11.10 25.62
CA GLY A 212 2.39 -12.21 25.95
C GLY A 212 2.65 -12.80 27.35
N GLU A 213 3.37 -12.12 28.22
CA GLU A 213 3.64 -12.61 29.58
C GLU A 213 2.45 -12.45 30.54
N PHE A 214 1.50 -11.59 30.21
CA PHE A 214 0.40 -11.26 31.10
C PHE A 214 -0.96 -11.67 30.54
N MET A 215 -1.80 -12.26 31.37
CA MET A 215 -3.22 -12.51 31.06
C MET A 215 -4.04 -11.26 31.31
N MET A 216 -4.73 -10.78 30.30
CA MET A 216 -5.60 -9.61 30.37
C MET A 216 -7.07 -10.03 30.47
N LYS A 217 -7.83 -9.39 31.36
CA LYS A 217 -9.28 -9.52 31.40
C LYS A 217 -9.95 -8.23 31.00
N ILE A 218 -10.57 -8.22 29.82
CA ILE A 218 -11.36 -7.08 29.33
C ILE A 218 -12.76 -7.15 29.98
N ARG A 219 -13.16 -6.10 30.70
CA ARG A 219 -14.48 -5.99 31.30
C ARG A 219 -15.42 -5.08 30.52
N ARG A 220 -14.86 -4.12 29.78
CA ARG A 220 -15.64 -3.13 29.03
C ARG A 220 -14.78 -2.57 27.92
N VAL A 221 -15.36 -2.40 26.76
CA VAL A 221 -14.83 -1.60 25.65
C VAL A 221 -15.76 -0.39 25.49
N LEU A 222 -15.20 0.80 25.49
CA LEU A 222 -15.92 2.06 25.25
C LEU A 222 -15.31 2.67 23.98
N PRO A 223 -15.94 2.49 22.82
CA PRO A 223 -15.47 3.16 21.62
C PRO A 223 -15.69 4.67 21.73
N ASP A 224 -14.70 5.44 21.33
CA ASP A 224 -14.77 6.88 21.25
C ASP A 224 -14.87 7.31 19.80
N PHE A 225 -16.03 7.81 19.40
CA PHE A 225 -16.29 8.27 18.03
C PHE A 225 -16.57 9.77 18.03
N LEU A 226 -15.90 10.51 17.17
CA LEU A 226 -16.21 11.91 16.93
C LEU A 226 -17.63 12.08 16.33
N SER A 227 -17.99 11.17 15.42
CA SER A 227 -19.33 11.08 14.84
C SER A 227 -19.56 9.64 14.36
N GLN A 228 -20.81 9.19 14.40
CA GLN A 228 -21.18 7.86 13.93
C GLN A 228 -22.48 7.95 13.13
N THR A 229 -22.49 7.31 11.96
CA THR A 229 -23.70 7.09 11.17
C THR A 229 -23.77 5.59 10.83
N GLY A 230 -24.86 4.95 11.24
CA GLY A 230 -25.03 3.48 11.12
C GLY A 230 -24.41 2.71 12.28
N ASP A 231 -24.32 1.39 12.11
CA ASP A 231 -23.86 0.46 13.14
C ASP A 231 -22.35 0.21 13.03
N THR A 232 -21.70 0.08 14.18
CA THR A 232 -20.29 -0.32 14.29
C THR A 232 -20.20 -1.68 14.97
N ARG A 233 -19.47 -2.60 14.39
CA ARG A 233 -19.15 -3.90 14.99
C ARG A 233 -17.77 -3.85 15.61
N ILE A 234 -17.65 -4.26 16.86
CA ILE A 234 -16.37 -4.44 17.54
C ILE A 234 -16.17 -5.94 17.72
N THR A 235 -15.05 -6.44 17.22
CA THR A 235 -14.65 -7.85 17.38
C THR A 235 -13.38 -7.88 18.22
N LEU A 236 -13.37 -8.72 19.25
CA LEU A 236 -12.19 -8.97 20.05
C LEU A 236 -11.60 -10.32 19.62
N ASN A 237 -10.39 -10.29 19.10
CA ASN A 237 -9.62 -11.49 18.80
C ASN A 237 -8.75 -11.81 20.00
N LEU A 238 -8.93 -13.00 20.55
CA LEU A 238 -8.24 -13.43 21.78
C LEU A 238 -7.23 -14.52 21.47
N ARG A 239 -6.10 -14.49 22.16
CA ARG A 239 -5.09 -15.56 22.16
C ARG A 239 -4.72 -15.91 23.59
N ASP A 240 -4.62 -17.20 23.89
CA ASP A 240 -4.12 -17.68 25.18
C ASP A 240 -2.58 -17.71 25.19
N PHE A 241 -1.96 -17.82 24.00
CA PHE A 241 -0.50 -17.84 23.82
C PHE A 241 -0.09 -17.04 22.59
N PRO A 242 1.11 -16.42 22.56
CA PRO A 242 1.55 -15.53 21.48
C PRO A 242 1.47 -16.13 20.06
N ASN A 243 1.72 -17.42 19.91
CA ASN A 243 1.71 -18.12 18.61
C ASN A 243 0.42 -18.90 18.32
N GLN A 244 -0.62 -18.68 19.10
CA GLN A 244 -1.89 -19.36 18.89
C GLN A 244 -2.69 -18.69 17.77
N THR A 245 -3.44 -19.49 17.01
CA THR A 245 -4.44 -18.95 16.08
C THR A 245 -5.49 -18.15 16.84
N GLN A 246 -5.81 -16.96 16.40
CA GLN A 246 -6.80 -16.09 17.01
C GLN A 246 -8.17 -16.78 17.07
N ALA A 247 -8.83 -16.70 18.23
CA ALA A 247 -10.23 -17.03 18.37
C ALA A 247 -11.04 -15.72 18.48
N SER A 248 -11.99 -15.51 17.57
CA SER A 248 -12.93 -14.38 17.64
C SER A 248 -14.07 -14.69 18.62
N SER A 249 -14.43 -13.74 19.44
CA SER A 249 -15.60 -13.79 20.33
C SER A 249 -16.67 -12.80 19.92
#